data_fdba296742b035aa7c69f6efc92b029d
#
_entry.id   fdba296742b035aa7c69f6efc92b029d
#
_cell.length_a   1.000
_cell.length_b   1.000
_cell.length_c   1.000
_cell.angle_alpha   90.00
_cell.angle_beta   90.00
_cell.angle_gamma   90.00
#
_symmetry.space_group_name_H-M   'P 1'
#
loop_
_entity.id
_entity.type
_entity.pdbx_description
1 polymer ?
#
loop_
_entity_poly.entity_id
_entity_poly.type
_entity_poly.pdbx_seq_one_letter_code
_entity_poly.pdbx_strand_id
1 'polypeptide(L)'
;MTTLIGIILITIGSFNIFQYNKAVERSFYTTGTLIRYNYSPSFNKYHPVFKYVVKGITYEEEYRGRYNNRAKEELKNTNINEMPEKTRKFMKKIKDINLTEYEVGKDYRILVNKDNPKEYWIAKDGANKGREYILIIIGAVFLGISIIRKIFGFIF
;
A
#
# COMPACT_ATOMS: atom_id res chain seq x y z
N MET A 1 -30.66 1.59 7.93
CA MET A 1 -29.32 0.97 8.15
C MET A 1 -28.37 1.22 7.00
N THR A 2 -28.73 0.96 5.73
CA THR A 2 -27.90 1.19 4.54
C THR A 2 -27.41 2.63 4.37
N THR A 3 -28.24 3.63 4.66
CA THR A 3 -27.89 5.06 4.59
C THR A 3 -26.74 5.41 5.53
N LEU A 4 -26.78 4.91 6.78
CA LEU A 4 -25.74 5.15 7.78
C LEU A 4 -24.41 4.56 7.35
N ILE A 5 -24.43 3.33 6.83
CA ILE A 5 -23.23 2.65 6.31
C ILE A 5 -22.63 3.45 5.15
N GLY A 6 -23.45 3.93 4.22
CA GLY A 6 -23.00 4.76 3.10
C GLY A 6 -22.29 6.04 3.56
N ILE A 7 -22.86 6.75 4.51
CA ILE A 7 -22.27 7.96 5.08
C ILE A 7 -20.92 7.65 5.76
N ILE A 8 -20.87 6.60 6.57
CA ILE A 8 -19.63 6.20 7.26
C ILE A 8 -18.51 5.90 6.26
N LEU A 9 -18.79 5.12 5.21
CA LEU A 9 -17.78 4.75 4.20
C LEU A 9 -17.26 5.98 3.45
N ILE A 10 -18.14 6.91 3.05
CA ILE A 10 -17.74 8.15 2.39
C ILE A 10 -16.89 9.01 3.34
N THR A 11 -17.28 9.14 4.59
CA THR A 11 -16.55 9.94 5.58
C THR A 11 -15.15 9.38 5.80
N ILE A 12 -15.02 8.06 5.99
CA ILE A 12 -13.71 7.41 6.17
C ILE A 12 -12.83 7.58 4.93
N GLY A 13 -13.37 7.33 3.73
CA GLY A 13 -12.63 7.48 2.47
C GLY A 13 -12.15 8.92 2.26
N SER A 14 -13.03 9.90 2.45
CA SER A 14 -12.72 11.33 2.31
C SER A 14 -11.69 11.81 3.33
N PHE A 15 -11.83 11.40 4.59
CA PHE A 15 -10.89 11.73 5.65
C PHE A 15 -9.49 11.19 5.36
N ASN A 16 -9.39 9.94 4.92
CA ASN A 16 -8.10 9.33 4.56
C ASN A 16 -7.43 10.06 3.39
N ILE A 17 -8.19 10.45 2.36
CA ILE A 17 -7.67 11.24 1.23
C ILE A 17 -7.18 12.59 1.71
N PHE A 18 -7.93 13.27 2.58
CA PHE A 18 -7.54 14.56 3.14
C PHE A 18 -6.23 14.45 3.94
N GLN A 19 -6.12 13.49 4.85
CA GLN A 19 -4.90 13.26 5.62
C GLN A 19 -3.70 12.96 4.74
N TYR A 20 -3.89 12.15 3.70
CA TYR A 20 -2.85 11.87 2.74
C TYR A 20 -2.39 13.12 1.98
N ASN A 21 -3.31 13.91 1.45
CA ASN A 21 -2.96 15.14 0.73
C ASN A 21 -2.18 16.09 1.63
N LYS A 22 -2.61 16.25 2.88
CA LYS A 22 -1.90 17.05 3.89
C LYS A 22 -0.49 16.52 4.18
N ALA A 23 -0.31 15.19 4.21
CA ALA A 23 1.01 14.59 4.39
C ALA A 23 1.91 14.85 3.17
N VAL A 24 1.38 14.74 1.94
CA VAL A 24 2.12 15.04 0.71
C VAL A 24 2.55 16.49 0.63
N GLU A 25 1.69 17.45 0.98
CA GLU A 25 2.00 18.87 0.99
C GLU A 25 3.17 19.21 1.95
N ARG A 26 3.30 18.46 3.04
CA ARG A 26 4.38 18.58 4.02
C ARG A 26 5.61 17.75 3.70
N SER A 27 5.69 17.18 2.50
CA SER A 27 6.75 16.28 2.11
C SER A 27 7.54 16.84 0.93
N PHE A 28 8.72 16.29 0.70
CA PHE A 28 9.54 16.57 -0.47
C PHE A 28 10.13 15.28 -1.01
N TYR A 29 10.46 15.30 -2.30
CA TYR A 29 11.12 14.16 -2.94
C TYR A 29 12.62 14.17 -2.69
N THR A 30 13.15 12.98 -2.39
CA THR A 30 14.59 12.73 -2.34
C THR A 30 14.87 11.33 -2.90
N THR A 31 16.13 10.97 -2.98
CA THR A 31 16.58 9.64 -3.39
C THR A 31 16.92 8.83 -2.15
N GLY A 32 16.41 7.60 -2.08
CA GLY A 32 16.76 6.64 -1.05
C GLY A 32 17.31 5.38 -1.67
N THR A 33 18.45 4.90 -1.20
CA THR A 33 19.08 3.65 -1.62
C THR A 33 18.58 2.50 -0.76
N LEU A 34 18.06 1.43 -1.37
CA LEU A 34 17.72 0.23 -0.63
C LEU A 34 18.99 -0.49 -0.20
N ILE A 35 19.22 -0.61 1.12
CA ILE A 35 20.45 -1.18 1.67
C ILE A 35 20.29 -2.63 2.13
N ARG A 36 19.12 -3.02 2.62
CA ARG A 36 18.82 -4.37 3.11
C ARG A 36 17.33 -4.60 3.31
N TYR A 37 16.97 -5.84 3.62
CA TYR A 37 15.66 -6.23 4.11
C TYR A 37 15.74 -6.70 5.55
N ASN A 38 14.84 -6.23 6.41
CA ASN A 38 14.64 -6.72 7.77
C ASN A 38 13.46 -7.68 7.80
N TYR A 39 13.63 -8.84 8.44
CA TYR A 39 12.54 -9.78 8.67
C TYR A 39 11.77 -9.39 9.93
N SER A 40 10.43 -9.29 9.82
CA SER A 40 9.52 -9.05 10.94
C SER A 40 8.76 -10.34 11.28
N PRO A 41 9.10 -11.02 12.38
CA PRO A 41 8.44 -12.28 12.78
C PRO A 41 6.93 -12.09 13.03
N SER A 42 6.54 -10.97 13.65
CA SER A 42 5.16 -10.67 14.01
C SER A 42 4.22 -10.61 12.80
N PHE A 43 4.73 -10.20 11.64
CA PHE A 43 3.97 -10.08 10.41
C PHE A 43 4.37 -11.13 9.37
N ASN A 44 5.39 -11.92 9.65
CA ASN A 44 5.98 -12.89 8.73
C ASN A 44 6.27 -12.24 7.37
N LYS A 45 6.95 -11.10 7.37
CA LYS A 45 7.25 -10.28 6.20
C LYS A 45 8.65 -9.69 6.28
N TYR A 46 9.23 -9.46 5.11
CA TYR A 46 10.45 -8.68 4.96
C TYR A 46 10.10 -7.22 4.68
N HIS A 47 10.73 -6.31 5.39
CA HIS A 47 10.57 -4.88 5.20
C HIS A 47 11.85 -4.28 4.61
N PRO A 48 11.78 -3.57 3.47
CA PRO A 48 12.95 -2.93 2.89
C PRO A 48 13.41 -1.77 3.78
N VAL A 49 14.72 -1.65 3.95
CA VAL A 49 15.37 -0.56 4.68
C VAL A 49 16.05 0.36 3.69
N PHE A 50 15.64 1.62 3.69
CA PHE A 50 16.20 2.64 2.82
C PHE A 50 17.14 3.57 3.59
N LYS A 51 18.26 3.89 2.94
CA LYS A 51 19.19 4.93 3.39
C LYS A 51 19.00 6.17 2.54
N TYR A 52 18.82 7.31 3.16
CA TYR A 52 18.66 8.60 2.50
C TYR A 52 19.19 9.74 3.36
N VAL A 53 19.38 10.91 2.72
CA VAL A 53 19.92 12.10 3.39
C VAL A 53 18.88 13.21 3.35
N VAL A 54 18.65 13.83 4.51
CA VAL A 54 17.79 15.01 4.67
C VAL A 54 18.53 16.07 5.44
N LYS A 55 18.75 17.24 4.85
CA LYS A 55 19.47 18.37 5.47
C LYS A 55 20.83 17.97 6.04
N GLY A 56 21.58 17.11 5.33
CA GLY A 56 22.89 16.62 5.75
C GLY A 56 22.89 15.50 6.80
N ILE A 57 21.72 15.11 7.31
CA ILE A 57 21.56 13.99 8.25
C ILE A 57 21.20 12.73 7.48
N THR A 58 21.93 11.66 7.73
CA THR A 58 21.63 10.34 7.13
C THR A 58 20.61 9.59 7.98
N TYR A 59 19.60 9.06 7.31
CA TYR A 59 18.56 8.21 7.88
C TYR A 59 18.64 6.81 7.31
N GLU A 60 18.42 5.80 8.15
CA GLU A 60 18.25 4.40 7.76
C GLU A 60 16.96 3.92 8.38
N GLU A 61 15.87 3.90 7.61
CA GLU A 61 14.55 3.62 8.12
C GLU A 61 13.88 2.47 7.37
N GLU A 62 13.15 1.66 8.12
CA GLU A 62 12.38 0.53 7.61
C GLU A 62 11.07 1.01 6.98
N TYR A 63 10.83 0.61 5.72
CA TYR A 63 9.58 0.92 5.04
C TYR A 63 8.47 -0.03 5.47
N ARG A 64 7.50 0.49 6.19
CA ARG A 64 6.33 -0.24 6.69
C ARG A 64 5.10 -0.12 5.81
N GLY A 65 5.25 0.38 4.58
CA GLY A 65 4.18 0.47 3.60
C GLY A 65 3.64 -0.89 3.15
N ARG A 66 2.71 -0.89 2.19
CA ARG A 66 2.10 -2.10 1.64
C ARG A 66 3.05 -2.85 0.71
N TYR A 67 4.12 -3.36 1.26
CA TYR A 67 5.05 -4.19 0.54
C TYR A 67 4.92 -5.65 1.02
N ASN A 68 4.70 -6.56 0.08
CA ASN A 68 4.60 -7.99 0.38
C ASN A 68 5.59 -8.77 -0.50
N ASN A 69 6.77 -9.05 0.03
CA ASN A 69 7.77 -9.87 -0.67
C ASN A 69 7.91 -11.29 -0.09
N ARG A 70 7.03 -11.67 0.84
CA ARG A 70 7.07 -13.01 1.46
C ARG A 70 7.12 -14.12 0.41
N ALA A 71 6.23 -14.03 -0.56
CA ALA A 71 6.13 -15.04 -1.61
C ALA A 71 7.42 -15.15 -2.45
N LYS A 72 8.19 -14.07 -2.59
CA LYS A 72 9.40 -14.07 -3.42
C LYS A 72 10.62 -14.60 -2.71
N GLU A 73 10.83 -14.26 -1.44
CA GLU A 73 11.93 -14.83 -0.65
C GLU A 73 11.73 -16.34 -0.44
N GLU A 74 10.50 -16.76 -0.13
CA GLU A 74 10.16 -18.18 -0.07
C GLU A 74 10.38 -18.88 -1.42
N LEU A 75 10.05 -18.22 -2.55
CA LEU A 75 10.27 -18.72 -3.90
C LEU A 75 11.76 -18.76 -4.31
N LYS A 76 12.58 -17.81 -3.87
CA LYS A 76 14.04 -17.84 -4.12
C LYS A 76 14.71 -19.02 -3.42
N ASN A 77 14.27 -19.32 -2.19
CA ASN A 77 14.88 -20.34 -1.34
C ASN A 77 14.25 -21.73 -1.53
N THR A 78 13.16 -21.84 -2.29
CA THR A 78 12.45 -23.12 -2.52
C THR A 78 12.80 -23.68 -3.88
N ASN A 79 13.25 -24.93 -3.92
CA ASN A 79 13.48 -25.64 -5.18
C ASN A 79 12.12 -25.99 -5.82
N ILE A 80 11.64 -25.10 -6.69
CA ILE A 80 10.34 -25.21 -7.37
C ILE A 80 10.21 -26.53 -8.13
N ASN A 81 11.32 -27.15 -8.55
CA ASN A 81 11.32 -28.40 -9.33
C ASN A 81 10.94 -29.61 -8.48
N GLU A 82 11.07 -29.54 -7.16
CA GLU A 82 10.71 -30.60 -6.21
C GLU A 82 9.24 -30.55 -5.77
N MET A 83 8.49 -29.54 -6.19
CA MET A 83 7.08 -29.38 -5.83
C MET A 83 6.15 -30.23 -6.71
N PRO A 84 4.99 -30.66 -6.17
CA PRO A 84 3.92 -31.27 -6.94
C PRO A 84 3.50 -30.39 -8.13
N GLU A 85 3.13 -30.97 -9.25
CA GLU A 85 2.91 -30.26 -10.51
C GLU A 85 1.88 -29.11 -10.41
N LYS A 86 0.77 -29.31 -9.66
CA LYS A 86 -0.23 -28.27 -9.43
C LYS A 86 0.35 -27.07 -8.69
N THR A 87 1.12 -27.33 -7.64
CA THR A 87 1.79 -26.31 -6.85
C THR A 87 2.85 -25.59 -7.67
N ARG A 88 3.63 -26.32 -8.47
CA ARG A 88 4.64 -25.78 -9.38
C ARG A 88 4.04 -24.82 -10.42
N LYS A 89 2.91 -25.19 -11.05
CA LYS A 89 2.20 -24.31 -12.00
C LYS A 89 1.68 -23.03 -11.33
N PHE A 90 1.13 -23.15 -10.14
CA PHE A 90 0.66 -22.01 -9.34
C PHE A 90 1.82 -21.10 -8.93
N MET A 91 2.94 -21.66 -8.47
CA MET A 91 4.12 -20.91 -8.07
C MET A 91 4.83 -20.23 -9.25
N LYS A 92 4.87 -20.86 -10.44
CA LYS A 92 5.33 -20.21 -11.68
C LYS A 92 4.47 -18.99 -12.02
N LYS A 93 3.14 -19.13 -11.93
CA LYS A 93 2.21 -18.01 -12.19
C LYS A 93 2.39 -16.86 -11.21
N ILE A 94 2.69 -17.13 -9.93
CA ILE A 94 3.03 -16.10 -8.93
C ILE A 94 4.36 -15.43 -9.25
N LYS A 95 5.36 -16.18 -9.74
CA LYS A 95 6.66 -15.65 -10.15
C LYS A 95 6.56 -14.71 -11.35
N ASP A 96 5.61 -14.95 -12.25
CA ASP A 96 5.33 -14.11 -13.41
C ASP A 96 4.46 -12.88 -13.07
N ILE A 97 3.74 -12.90 -11.94
CA ILE A 97 3.10 -11.69 -11.41
C ILE A 97 4.23 -10.80 -10.89
N ASN A 98 4.49 -9.70 -11.60
CA ASN A 98 5.43 -8.64 -11.24
C ASN A 98 5.10 -8.10 -9.83
N LEU A 99 5.54 -8.83 -8.81
CA LEU A 99 5.65 -8.28 -7.48
C LEU A 99 6.67 -7.16 -7.60
N THR A 100 6.26 -5.94 -7.35
CA THR A 100 7.10 -4.75 -7.42
C THR A 100 8.31 -4.95 -6.52
N GLU A 101 9.43 -5.30 -7.14
CA GLU A 101 10.64 -5.61 -6.41
C GLU A 101 11.50 -4.40 -6.29
N TYR A 102 11.91 -4.20 -5.06
CA TYR A 102 12.99 -3.31 -4.76
C TYR A 102 14.27 -4.15 -4.73
N GLU A 103 15.29 -3.73 -5.46
CA GLU A 103 16.58 -4.40 -5.52
C GLU A 103 17.56 -3.70 -4.58
N VAL A 104 18.26 -4.49 -3.75
CA VAL A 104 19.31 -3.97 -2.86
C VAL A 104 20.42 -3.32 -3.67
N GLY A 105 20.87 -2.15 -3.21
CA GLY A 105 21.86 -1.32 -3.90
C GLY A 105 21.30 -0.37 -4.96
N LYS A 106 19.98 -0.43 -5.26
CA LYS A 106 19.36 0.50 -6.19
C LYS A 106 18.74 1.71 -5.50
N ASP A 107 18.72 2.80 -6.24
CA ASP A 107 18.14 4.06 -5.83
C ASP A 107 16.66 4.17 -6.23
N TYR A 108 15.86 4.69 -5.30
CA TYR A 108 14.43 4.87 -5.47
C TYR A 108 14.04 6.30 -5.10
N ARG A 109 13.11 6.84 -5.85
CA ARG A 109 12.52 8.14 -5.50
C ARG A 109 11.58 7.95 -4.33
N ILE A 110 11.85 8.62 -3.23
CA ILE A 110 11.05 8.59 -2.00
C ILE A 110 10.50 9.97 -1.68
N LEU A 111 9.35 10.00 -1.02
CA LEU A 111 8.69 11.20 -0.52
C LEU A 111 8.86 11.22 0.99
N VAL A 112 9.59 12.20 1.52
CA VAL A 112 9.93 12.29 2.95
C VAL A 112 9.17 13.42 3.61
N ASN A 113 8.59 13.17 4.77
CA ASN A 113 7.91 14.18 5.58
C ASN A 113 8.92 15.20 6.11
N LYS A 114 8.68 16.49 5.87
CA LYS A 114 9.56 17.62 6.32
C LYS A 114 9.63 17.72 7.84
N ASP A 115 8.52 17.43 8.51
CA ASP A 115 8.37 17.57 9.95
C ASP A 115 8.90 16.35 10.71
N ASN A 116 8.81 15.17 10.08
CA ASN A 116 9.32 13.90 10.61
C ASN A 116 10.03 13.10 9.51
N PRO A 117 11.34 13.28 9.31
CA PRO A 117 12.09 12.61 8.24
C PRO A 117 12.08 11.07 8.32
N LYS A 118 11.73 10.48 9.46
CA LYS A 118 11.55 9.02 9.58
C LYS A 118 10.30 8.50 8.89
N GLU A 119 9.34 9.37 8.61
CA GLU A 119 8.16 9.05 7.82
C GLU A 119 8.41 9.34 6.35
N TYR A 120 8.34 8.29 5.54
CA TYR A 120 8.52 8.40 4.11
C TYR A 120 7.68 7.40 3.34
N TRP A 121 7.50 7.66 2.05
CA TRP A 121 6.77 6.82 1.10
C TRP A 121 7.60 6.62 -0.15
N ILE A 122 7.55 5.44 -0.74
CA ILE A 122 8.20 5.20 -2.02
C ILE A 122 7.30 5.78 -3.13
N ALA A 123 7.85 6.63 -3.99
CA ALA A 123 7.06 7.36 -4.99
C ALA A 123 6.33 6.44 -5.98
N LYS A 124 6.88 5.24 -6.26
CA LYS A 124 6.24 4.22 -7.10
C LYS A 124 5.02 3.59 -6.43
N ASP A 125 5.08 3.44 -5.10
CA ASP A 125 3.99 2.91 -4.29
C ASP A 125 3.01 4.01 -3.90
N GLY A 126 3.20 5.20 -4.46
CA GLY A 126 2.48 6.43 -4.12
C GLY A 126 1.09 6.12 -3.67
N ALA A 127 0.58 6.71 -2.60
CA ALA A 127 -0.61 6.28 -1.92
C ALA A 127 -1.61 5.79 -2.92
N ASN A 128 -1.85 4.52 -2.87
CA ASN A 128 -2.85 3.90 -3.72
C ASN A 128 -4.21 4.41 -3.22
N LYS A 129 -4.55 5.63 -3.63
CA LYS A 129 -5.84 6.26 -3.35
C LYS A 129 -7.00 5.41 -3.88
N GLY A 130 -6.69 4.39 -4.67
CA GLY A 130 -7.70 3.51 -5.25
C GLY A 130 -8.60 2.88 -4.20
N ARG A 131 -8.07 2.49 -3.03
CA ARG A 131 -8.87 1.94 -1.96
C ARG A 131 -9.85 2.96 -1.37
N GLU A 132 -9.37 4.17 -1.13
CA GLU A 132 -10.15 5.27 -0.58
C GLU A 132 -11.25 5.69 -1.56
N TYR A 133 -10.96 5.76 -2.86
CA TYR A 133 -11.98 5.97 -3.89
C TYR A 133 -13.01 4.83 -3.97
N ILE A 134 -12.57 3.57 -3.83
CA ILE A 134 -13.48 2.43 -3.78
C ILE A 134 -14.44 2.54 -2.59
N LEU A 135 -13.95 2.92 -1.40
CA LEU A 135 -14.81 3.15 -0.23
C LEU A 135 -15.85 4.24 -0.49
N ILE A 136 -15.46 5.34 -1.12
CA ILE A 136 -16.37 6.44 -1.47
C ILE A 136 -17.42 5.97 -2.49
N ILE A 137 -17.01 5.24 -3.52
CA ILE A 137 -17.91 4.70 -4.55
C ILE A 137 -18.92 3.74 -3.93
N ILE A 138 -18.45 2.78 -3.13
CA ILE A 138 -19.35 1.83 -2.44
C ILE A 138 -20.32 2.60 -1.53
N GLY A 139 -19.84 3.58 -0.77
CA GLY A 139 -20.68 4.42 0.08
C GLY A 139 -21.74 5.19 -0.72
N ALA A 140 -21.37 5.74 -1.88
CA ALA A 140 -22.31 6.44 -2.77
C ALA A 140 -23.39 5.49 -3.34
N VAL A 141 -23.02 4.25 -3.69
CA VAL A 141 -23.98 3.22 -4.14
C VAL A 141 -24.99 2.89 -3.03
N PHE A 142 -24.53 2.70 -1.78
CA PHE A 142 -25.44 2.47 -0.65
C PHE A 142 -26.39 3.63 -0.41
N LEU A 143 -25.93 4.88 -0.54
CA LEU A 143 -26.79 6.06 -0.45
C LEU A 143 -27.81 6.10 -1.59
N GLY A 144 -27.39 5.85 -2.82
CA GLY A 144 -28.27 5.80 -3.98
C GLY A 144 -29.39 4.78 -3.82
N ILE A 145 -29.05 3.55 -3.40
CA ILE A 145 -30.05 2.50 -3.11
C ILE A 145 -31.04 2.95 -2.02
N SER A 146 -30.54 3.61 -0.98
CA SER A 146 -31.40 4.09 0.11
C SER A 146 -32.37 5.17 -0.33
N ILE A 147 -31.94 6.08 -1.21
CA ILE A 147 -32.80 7.14 -1.79
C ILE A 147 -33.85 6.52 -2.69
N ILE A 148 -33.46 5.62 -3.59
CA ILE A 148 -34.38 4.92 -4.49
C ILE A 148 -35.46 4.19 -3.68
N ARG A 149 -35.08 3.44 -2.65
CA ARG A 149 -36.04 2.75 -1.78
C ARG A 149 -37.01 3.69 -1.09
N LYS A 150 -36.58 4.89 -0.69
CA LYS A 150 -37.50 5.89 -0.13
C LYS A 150 -38.48 6.43 -1.16
N ILE A 151 -38.00 6.72 -2.37
CA ILE A 151 -38.87 7.25 -3.45
C ILE A 151 -39.89 6.20 -3.85
N PHE A 152 -39.47 4.97 -4.14
CA PHE A 152 -40.39 3.90 -4.57
C PHE A 152 -41.27 3.36 -3.42
N GLY A 153 -40.78 3.36 -2.17
CA GLY A 153 -41.59 2.97 -1.01
C GLY A 153 -42.63 4.04 -0.60
N PHE A 154 -42.60 5.23 -1.19
CA PHE A 154 -43.66 6.25 -1.05
C PHE A 154 -44.72 6.14 -2.14
N ILE A 155 -44.46 5.34 -3.19
CA ILE A 155 -45.36 5.18 -4.35
C ILE A 155 -46.20 3.89 -4.23
N PHE A 156 -45.87 3.00 -3.33
CA PHE A 156 -46.58 1.77 -2.98
C PHE A 156 -46.86 1.72 -1.48
#